data_cc95d465727f033419e2069e37cb003c
#
_entry.id   cc95d465727f033419e2069e37cb003c
#
_cell.length_a   1.000
_cell.length_b   1.000
_cell.length_c   1.000
_cell.angle_alpha   90.00
_cell.angle_beta   90.00
_cell.angle_gamma   90.00
#
_symmetry.space_group_name_H-M   'P 1'
#
loop_
_entity.id
_entity.type
_entity.pdbx_description
1 polymer ?
#
loop_
_entity_poly.entity_id
_entity_poly.type
_entity_poly.pdbx_seq_one_letter_code
_entity_poly.pdbx_strand_id
1 'polypeptide(L)'
;MLLETAGKLDKSNHLIVTDMTHNYYFFKTMKVGGRQRLRPLPGQTEPSGRHIDESLNVQADSRMREDYPLGTVFCSESLELRSLHSTTFYSAGAIYPIGLNLGDYHSQSHMPSAGMNEAYDSYKADLEDKARPVLSGESTLFTESGNAANPGTLLSQIKADRKMSAPTIEDEGFHIADKDWYLLVRNIKSKVNTMMVGPSGTGKTELVLLACKKLGLECNVYDMGSMYDPVSGLLGVHRLQKGGESVFDYAKFTQDIQKPGVILLDELSRAPVTTNNILFPCLDSRRMLPVEMAGGDELRSIPVHPDCVFVATANVGAEYTGTMSLDRALVGRFFPLELDYMPLECEVQVLTKRCGILPADAENIASVAGTVRSLYGKQEISCTISTRETLAAARLVADGWSSLEAMELTFLPLFEGTRTEGERGVVAKIFMTR
;
A
#
# COMPACT_ATOMS: atom_id res chain seq x y z
N MET A 1 38.03 36.10 -7.00
CA MET A 1 38.80 34.85 -7.09
C MET A 1 37.74 33.79 -7.08
N LEU A 2 37.42 33.26 -8.26
CA LEU A 2 36.33 32.32 -8.49
C LEU A 2 36.64 31.00 -7.82
N LEU A 3 35.75 30.56 -6.93
CA LEU A 3 35.68 29.22 -6.37
C LEU A 3 35.30 28.24 -7.49
N GLU A 4 36.23 27.47 -8.00
CA GLU A 4 35.90 26.26 -8.75
C GLU A 4 35.50 25.16 -7.77
N THR A 5 34.24 25.07 -7.48
CA THR A 5 33.66 23.87 -6.86
C THR A 5 33.61 22.78 -7.92
N ALA A 6 34.73 22.05 -8.06
CA ALA A 6 34.77 20.86 -8.90
C ALA A 6 34.21 19.69 -8.12
N GLY A 7 32.90 19.50 -8.15
CA GLY A 7 32.30 18.20 -7.81
C GLY A 7 32.75 17.17 -8.83
N LYS A 8 33.63 16.24 -8.46
CA LYS A 8 34.00 15.09 -9.29
C LYS A 8 33.07 13.94 -8.95
N LEU A 9 32.28 13.49 -9.91
CA LEU A 9 31.62 12.19 -9.88
C LEU A 9 32.70 11.11 -10.06
N ASP A 10 32.70 10.12 -9.18
CA ASP A 10 33.49 8.90 -9.40
C ASP A 10 32.80 8.03 -10.48
N LYS A 11 33.44 6.94 -10.90
CA LYS A 11 32.93 6.00 -11.90
C LYS A 11 31.63 5.29 -11.47
N SER A 12 31.19 5.45 -10.21
CA SER A 12 29.99 4.86 -9.61
C SER A 12 28.86 5.87 -9.39
N ASN A 13 28.97 7.10 -9.90
CA ASN A 13 27.97 8.17 -9.75
C ASN A 13 27.77 8.69 -8.30
N HIS A 14 28.84 8.74 -7.51
CA HIS A 14 28.77 9.28 -6.15
C HIS A 14 29.41 10.66 -6.09
N LEU A 15 28.74 11.58 -5.39
CA LEU A 15 29.24 12.92 -5.19
C LEU A 15 30.33 12.95 -4.13
N ILE A 16 31.51 13.45 -4.50
CA ILE A 16 32.56 13.87 -3.56
C ILE A 16 32.41 15.37 -3.41
N VAL A 17 31.83 15.82 -2.29
CA VAL A 17 31.81 17.24 -1.95
C VAL A 17 33.17 17.57 -1.33
N THR A 18 34.05 18.12 -2.13
CA THR A 18 35.34 18.61 -1.66
C THR A 18 35.42 20.11 -1.88
N ASP A 19 35.52 20.87 -0.80
CA ASP A 19 36.21 22.15 -0.85
C ASP A 19 37.69 21.84 -0.98
N MET A 20 38.46 22.65 -1.67
CA MET A 20 39.90 22.41 -1.92
C MET A 20 40.72 22.21 -0.64
N THR A 21 40.17 22.43 0.54
CA THR A 21 40.81 22.32 1.86
C THR A 21 40.11 21.42 2.87
N HIS A 22 38.78 21.16 2.74
CA HIS A 22 38.03 20.43 3.75
C HIS A 22 37.01 19.50 3.11
N ASN A 23 36.83 18.30 3.69
CA ASN A 23 35.73 17.38 3.39
C ASN A 23 34.62 17.60 4.42
N TYR A 24 33.38 17.71 3.95
CA TYR A 24 32.22 17.87 4.79
C TYR A 24 31.33 16.64 4.75
N TYR A 25 30.85 16.20 5.91
CA TYR A 25 29.96 15.07 6.06
C TYR A 25 28.69 15.51 6.74
N PHE A 26 27.56 15.07 6.20
CA PHE A 26 26.23 15.47 6.67
C PHE A 26 25.53 14.34 7.39
N PHE A 27 24.92 14.67 8.52
CA PHE A 27 24.22 13.74 9.40
C PHE A 27 22.84 14.28 9.73
N LYS A 28 21.87 13.38 9.99
CA LYS A 28 20.53 13.75 10.40
C LYS A 28 20.17 13.09 11.72
N THR A 29 19.50 13.84 12.62
CA THR A 29 18.96 13.26 13.84
C THR A 29 17.74 12.40 13.52
N MET A 30 17.74 11.15 13.99
CA MET A 30 16.67 10.19 13.81
C MET A 30 16.38 9.43 15.10
N LYS A 31 15.14 8.92 15.25
CA LYS A 31 14.78 8.05 16.37
C LYS A 31 15.00 6.59 15.98
N VAL A 32 15.94 5.92 16.61
CA VAL A 32 16.29 4.52 16.36
C VAL A 32 16.24 3.75 17.67
N GLY A 33 15.39 2.73 17.76
CA GLY A 33 15.23 1.93 18.98
C GLY A 33 14.80 2.76 20.20
N GLY A 34 13.96 3.78 20.02
CA GLY A 34 13.50 4.67 21.09
C GLY A 34 14.49 5.76 21.50
N ARG A 35 15.71 5.77 20.96
CA ARG A 35 16.77 6.74 21.28
C ARG A 35 17.07 7.63 20.08
N GLN A 36 17.43 8.90 20.35
CA GLN A 36 17.88 9.81 19.30
C GLN A 36 19.31 9.44 18.86
N ARG A 37 19.50 9.35 17.55
CA ARG A 37 20.76 8.99 16.90
C ARG A 37 21.06 9.95 15.77
N LEU A 38 22.34 10.12 15.46
CA LEU A 38 22.81 10.76 14.24
C LEU A 38 23.09 9.68 13.21
N ARG A 39 22.57 9.84 12.01
CA ARG A 39 22.86 8.99 10.86
C ARG A 39 23.43 9.81 9.71
N PRO A 40 24.43 9.30 8.99
CA PRO A 40 24.88 9.94 7.76
C PRO A 40 23.72 10.09 6.78
N LEU A 41 23.71 11.17 6.03
CA LEU A 41 22.81 11.31 4.90
C LEU A 41 23.26 10.40 3.75
N PRO A 42 22.35 9.91 2.89
CA PRO A 42 22.66 8.95 1.83
C PRO A 42 23.57 9.54 0.75
N GLY A 43 24.29 8.67 0.05
CA GLY A 43 25.07 9.03 -1.16
C GLY A 43 26.38 9.74 -0.91
N GLN A 44 26.89 9.78 0.33
CA GLN A 44 28.18 10.39 0.66
C GLN A 44 29.33 9.39 0.54
N THR A 45 30.52 9.87 0.16
CA THR A 45 31.74 9.07 0.05
C THR A 45 32.90 9.73 0.78
N GLU A 46 33.82 8.91 1.28
CA GLU A 46 35.11 9.37 1.77
C GLU A 46 35.99 9.86 0.61
N PRO A 47 37.05 10.66 0.86
CA PRO A 47 38.00 11.07 -0.17
C PRO A 47 38.70 9.90 -0.87
N SER A 48 38.76 8.73 -0.22
CA SER A 48 39.25 7.47 -0.77
C SER A 48 38.31 6.86 -1.83
N GLY A 49 37.08 7.42 -2.03
CA GLY A 49 36.06 6.87 -2.90
C GLY A 49 35.20 5.80 -2.22
N ARG A 50 35.42 5.51 -0.93
CA ARG A 50 34.65 4.53 -0.17
C ARG A 50 33.33 5.14 0.25
N HIS A 51 32.22 4.37 0.06
CA HIS A 51 30.89 4.74 0.56
C HIS A 51 30.85 4.83 2.08
N ILE A 52 30.18 5.86 2.58
CA ILE A 52 29.86 5.98 4.00
C ILE A 52 28.70 5.05 4.30
N ASP A 53 28.88 4.22 5.33
CA ASP A 53 27.84 3.30 5.80
C ASP A 53 26.66 4.10 6.40
N GLU A 54 25.53 4.14 5.68
CA GLU A 54 24.30 4.81 6.08
C GLU A 54 23.65 4.16 7.30
N SER A 55 24.05 2.94 7.66
CA SER A 55 23.58 2.25 8.87
C SER A 55 24.29 2.69 10.14
N LEU A 56 25.37 3.47 10.02
CA LEU A 56 26.14 3.98 11.15
C LEU A 56 25.23 4.78 12.09
N ASN A 57 25.17 4.37 13.35
CA ASN A 57 24.36 5.00 14.37
C ASN A 57 25.27 5.61 15.45
N VAL A 58 25.34 6.93 15.49
CA VAL A 58 26.03 7.63 16.55
C VAL A 58 25.01 8.11 17.59
N GLN A 59 25.28 7.83 18.87
CA GLN A 59 24.38 8.24 19.94
C GLN A 59 24.41 9.74 20.11
N ALA A 60 23.27 10.42 20.01
CA ALA A 60 23.16 11.83 20.29
C ALA A 60 23.32 12.10 21.81
N ASP A 61 24.07 13.13 22.14
CA ASP A 61 24.25 13.64 23.50
C ASP A 61 22.89 14.14 24.06
N SER A 62 22.80 14.26 25.40
CA SER A 62 21.60 14.78 26.07
C SER A 62 21.28 16.22 25.66
N ARG A 63 22.32 17.07 25.51
CA ARG A 63 22.17 18.47 25.09
C ARG A 63 21.63 18.58 23.67
N MET A 64 22.12 17.74 22.74
CA MET A 64 21.59 17.71 21.38
C MET A 64 20.11 17.30 21.33
N ARG A 65 19.63 16.52 22.30
CA ARG A 65 18.23 16.11 22.39
C ARG A 65 17.30 17.22 22.86
N GLU A 66 17.81 18.09 23.71
CA GLU A 66 17.07 19.21 24.28
C GLU A 66 17.05 20.41 23.33
N ASP A 67 18.19 20.66 22.67
CA ASP A 67 18.41 21.87 21.88
C ASP A 67 17.98 21.73 20.41
N TYR A 68 17.88 20.51 19.86
CA TYR A 68 17.61 20.32 18.44
C TYR A 68 16.50 19.30 18.18
N PRO A 69 15.49 19.68 17.39
CA PRO A 69 14.39 18.78 17.05
C PRO A 69 14.85 17.60 16.16
N LEU A 70 14.05 16.51 16.18
CA LEU A 70 14.25 15.39 15.27
C LEU A 70 14.20 15.86 13.82
N GLY A 71 15.14 15.38 13.01
CA GLY A 71 15.27 15.77 11.62
C GLY A 71 16.27 16.90 11.37
N THR A 72 16.83 17.51 12.42
CA THR A 72 17.91 18.51 12.25
C THR A 72 19.11 17.89 11.55
N VAL A 73 19.64 18.61 10.58
CA VAL A 73 20.84 18.21 9.83
C VAL A 73 22.06 18.85 10.47
N PHE A 74 23.12 18.08 10.58
CA PHE A 74 24.42 18.51 11.09
C PHE A 74 25.50 18.27 10.05
N CYS A 75 26.51 19.14 10.06
CA CYS A 75 27.72 19.03 9.27
C CYS A 75 28.94 18.78 10.16
N SER A 76 29.85 17.94 9.73
CA SER A 76 31.14 17.72 10.39
C SER A 76 32.26 17.62 9.33
N GLU A 77 33.45 18.04 9.69
CA GLU A 77 34.67 17.88 8.87
C GLU A 77 35.30 16.48 9.04
N SER A 78 34.82 15.66 9.97
CA SER A 78 35.35 14.34 10.26
C SER A 78 34.26 13.30 10.38
N LEU A 79 34.49 12.10 9.83
CA LEU A 79 33.69 10.89 10.06
C LEU A 79 33.99 10.23 11.41
N GLU A 80 35.13 10.54 12.05
CA GLU A 80 35.47 10.02 13.37
C GLU A 80 34.65 10.72 14.46
N LEU A 81 33.36 10.48 14.47
CA LEU A 81 32.47 10.82 15.56
C LEU A 81 32.74 9.85 16.71
N ARG A 82 33.83 10.05 17.42
CA ARG A 82 34.14 9.29 18.64
C ARG A 82 33.00 9.47 19.64
N SER A 83 32.58 8.39 20.24
CA SER A 83 31.46 8.25 21.17
C SER A 83 31.15 9.53 21.95
N LEU A 84 29.93 10.01 21.81
CA LEU A 84 29.33 11.22 22.40
C LEU A 84 29.27 11.23 23.92
N HIS A 85 30.26 10.70 24.60
CA HIS A 85 30.27 10.62 26.07
C HIS A 85 31.04 11.73 26.78
N SER A 86 31.59 12.69 26.06
CA SER A 86 32.35 13.75 26.72
C SER A 86 32.20 15.09 26.02
N THR A 87 32.46 16.15 26.80
CA THR A 87 32.62 17.53 26.38
C THR A 87 33.61 17.74 25.21
N THR A 88 34.31 16.72 24.78
CA THR A 88 35.24 16.66 23.64
C THR A 88 34.56 16.58 22.29
N PHE A 89 33.25 16.47 22.21
CA PHE A 89 32.49 16.52 20.96
C PHE A 89 32.76 17.80 20.13
N TYR A 90 33.15 18.87 20.79
CA TYR A 90 33.43 20.16 20.17
C TYR A 90 34.91 20.39 19.84
N SER A 91 35.81 19.48 20.17
CA SER A 91 37.24 19.72 20.03
C SER A 91 37.97 18.82 19.03
N ALA A 92 37.37 17.73 18.53
CA ALA A 92 38.06 16.77 17.64
C ALA A 92 37.27 16.35 16.42
N GLY A 93 36.19 17.01 16.12
CA GLY A 93 35.24 16.77 15.02
C GLY A 93 33.98 17.53 15.32
N ALA A 94 34.05 18.86 15.32
CA ALA A 94 32.93 19.73 15.63
C ALA A 94 31.78 19.44 14.66
N ILE A 95 30.58 19.28 15.21
CA ILE A 95 29.34 19.17 14.45
C ILE A 95 28.59 20.48 14.54
N TYR A 96 28.15 20.96 13.42
CA TYR A 96 27.44 22.23 13.27
C TYR A 96 26.04 21.98 12.71
N PRO A 97 24.97 22.55 13.33
CA PRO A 97 23.61 22.47 12.79
C PRO A 97 23.51 23.31 11.50
N ILE A 98 22.86 22.75 10.46
CA ILE A 98 22.67 23.40 9.16
C ILE A 98 21.21 23.64 8.89
N GLY A 99 20.88 24.80 8.26
CA GLY A 99 19.54 25.10 7.77
C GLY A 99 18.54 25.49 8.84
N LEU A 100 18.97 25.76 10.08
CA LEU A 100 18.11 26.31 11.12
C LEU A 100 18.20 27.85 11.13
N ASN A 101 17.05 28.50 11.34
CA ASN A 101 17.00 29.94 11.60
C ASN A 101 17.43 30.13 13.07
N LEU A 102 18.71 30.43 13.28
CA LEU A 102 19.37 30.44 14.58
C LEU A 102 18.94 31.61 15.51
N GLY A 103 17.92 32.41 15.12
CA GLY A 103 17.37 33.47 15.99
C GLY A 103 16.84 32.99 17.33
N ASP A 104 16.54 31.70 17.48
CA ASP A 104 15.93 31.10 18.66
C ASP A 104 16.93 30.32 19.55
N TYR A 105 18.19 30.20 19.18
CA TYR A 105 19.19 29.40 19.92
C TYR A 105 20.27 30.26 20.55
N HIS A 106 20.44 30.12 21.86
CA HIS A 106 21.19 31.01 22.72
C HIS A 106 22.73 30.94 22.70
N SER A 107 23.37 30.27 21.75
CA SER A 107 24.83 30.27 21.69
C SER A 107 25.38 30.51 20.28
N GLN A 108 25.96 31.70 20.11
CA GLN A 108 26.67 32.09 18.86
C GLN A 108 27.97 31.34 18.59
N SER A 109 28.44 30.47 19.51
CA SER A 109 29.68 29.72 19.38
C SER A 109 29.64 28.48 18.50
N HIS A 110 28.48 28.16 17.95
CA HIS A 110 28.23 26.93 17.17
C HIS A 110 27.60 27.20 15.81
N MET A 111 27.97 28.30 15.18
CA MET A 111 27.51 28.66 13.84
C MET A 111 28.29 27.87 12.77
N PRO A 112 27.62 27.27 11.76
CA PRO A 112 28.30 26.69 10.63
C PRO A 112 29.06 27.78 9.87
N SER A 113 30.23 27.45 9.32
CA SER A 113 30.94 28.35 8.41
C SER A 113 30.14 28.54 7.12
N ALA A 114 30.39 29.65 6.41
CA ALA A 114 29.77 29.88 5.11
C ALA A 114 29.99 28.68 4.15
N GLY A 115 31.22 28.14 4.14
CA GLY A 115 31.55 26.99 3.31
C GLY A 115 30.75 25.71 3.64
N MET A 116 30.36 25.50 4.91
CA MET A 116 29.51 24.36 5.28
C MET A 116 28.08 24.50 4.74
N ASN A 117 27.52 25.68 4.76
CA ASN A 117 26.20 25.94 4.19
C ASN A 117 26.21 25.80 2.67
N GLU A 118 27.22 26.35 1.99
CA GLU A 118 27.40 26.23 0.54
C GLU A 118 27.59 24.76 0.12
N ALA A 119 28.37 23.99 0.88
CA ALA A 119 28.58 22.57 0.63
C ALA A 119 27.29 21.77 0.81
N TYR A 120 26.44 22.11 1.80
CA TYR A 120 25.16 21.46 2.00
C TYR A 120 24.14 21.81 0.90
N ASP A 121 24.12 23.06 0.46
CA ASP A 121 23.26 23.48 -0.65
C ASP A 121 23.66 22.81 -1.96
N SER A 122 24.99 22.66 -2.20
CA SER A 122 25.50 21.89 -3.33
C SER A 122 25.13 20.41 -3.25
N TYR A 123 25.25 19.80 -2.06
CA TYR A 123 24.82 18.41 -1.81
C TYR A 123 23.32 18.21 -2.07
N LYS A 124 22.46 19.14 -1.61
CA LYS A 124 21.02 19.09 -1.90
C LYS A 124 20.71 19.22 -3.39
N ALA A 125 21.35 20.18 -4.07
CA ALA A 125 21.17 20.38 -5.50
C ALA A 125 21.58 19.15 -6.31
N ASP A 126 22.67 18.47 -5.91
CA ASP A 126 23.11 17.23 -6.55
C ASP A 126 22.18 16.05 -6.28
N LEU A 127 21.62 15.94 -5.06
CA LEU A 127 20.58 14.94 -4.77
C LEU A 127 19.30 15.20 -5.58
N GLU A 128 18.91 16.46 -5.72
CA GLU A 128 17.76 16.85 -6.54
C GLU A 128 18.04 16.59 -8.03
N ASP A 129 19.25 16.84 -8.50
CA ASP A 129 19.65 16.58 -9.89
C ASP A 129 19.75 15.06 -10.15
N LYS A 130 20.26 14.29 -9.22
CA LYS A 130 20.24 12.81 -9.26
C LYS A 130 18.84 12.23 -9.14
N ALA A 131 17.94 12.87 -8.37
CA ALA A 131 16.55 12.50 -8.29
C ALA A 131 15.75 12.93 -9.53
N ARG A 132 16.21 13.98 -10.24
CA ARG A 132 15.57 14.50 -11.44
C ARG A 132 15.46 13.46 -12.57
N PRO A 133 16.49 12.64 -12.87
CA PRO A 133 16.37 11.53 -13.81
C PRO A 133 15.33 10.48 -13.36
N VAL A 134 15.24 10.18 -12.07
CA VAL A 134 14.22 9.25 -11.53
C VAL A 134 12.82 9.82 -11.64
N LEU A 135 12.66 11.14 -11.43
CA LEU A 135 11.39 11.85 -11.56
C LEU A 135 11.07 12.20 -13.01
N SER A 136 12.08 12.42 -13.85
CA SER A 136 11.94 12.70 -15.28
C SER A 136 11.89 11.44 -16.16
N GLY A 137 12.16 10.26 -15.61
CA GLY A 137 12.22 9.01 -16.36
C GLY A 137 13.48 8.84 -17.21
N GLU A 138 14.52 9.63 -17.01
CA GLU A 138 15.80 9.53 -17.76
C GLU A 138 16.82 8.60 -17.11
N SER A 139 16.44 7.85 -16.09
CA SER A 139 17.34 6.88 -15.44
C SER A 139 17.36 5.54 -16.17
N THR A 140 18.54 5.15 -16.65
CA THR A 140 18.81 3.90 -17.37
C THR A 140 18.88 2.65 -16.47
N LEU A 141 18.32 2.67 -15.26
CA LEU A 141 18.39 1.56 -14.30
C LEU A 141 17.41 0.40 -14.57
N PHE A 142 16.65 0.46 -15.68
CA PHE A 142 15.72 -0.60 -16.09
C PHE A 142 15.90 -1.01 -17.56
N THR A 143 17.15 -1.11 -18.02
CA THR A 143 17.45 -1.69 -19.32
C THR A 143 18.16 -3.02 -19.14
N GLU A 144 17.36 -4.08 -18.99
CA GLU A 144 17.64 -5.37 -19.60
C GLU A 144 16.39 -6.23 -19.57
N SER A 145 15.55 -6.03 -20.50
CA SER A 145 14.80 -6.97 -21.33
C SER A 145 13.58 -6.30 -21.99
N GLY A 146 13.71 -6.05 -23.30
CA GLY A 146 12.56 -5.90 -24.20
C GLY A 146 11.82 -4.55 -24.15
N ASN A 147 12.09 -3.70 -25.15
CA ASN A 147 11.43 -2.43 -25.48
C ASN A 147 11.55 -1.31 -24.44
N ALA A 148 12.61 -0.53 -24.61
CA ALA A 148 12.78 0.77 -23.95
C ALA A 148 11.59 1.70 -24.24
N ALA A 149 10.62 1.74 -23.35
CA ALA A 149 9.60 2.77 -23.37
C ALA A 149 10.29 4.12 -23.06
N ASN A 150 10.18 5.06 -23.97
CA ASN A 150 10.70 6.41 -23.86
C ASN A 150 10.28 7.05 -22.52
N PRO A 151 11.19 7.67 -21.71
CA PRO A 151 10.87 8.24 -20.40
C PRO A 151 9.74 9.27 -20.39
N GLY A 152 9.58 10.02 -21.47
CA GLY A 152 8.40 10.83 -21.74
C GLY A 152 7.09 10.02 -21.72
N THR A 153 7.18 8.71 -21.98
CA THR A 153 6.05 7.81 -22.01
C THR A 153 5.53 7.48 -20.60
N LEU A 154 6.42 7.30 -19.59
CA LEU A 154 5.97 6.95 -18.22
C LEU A 154 5.26 8.14 -17.54
N LEU A 155 5.82 9.35 -17.64
CA LEU A 155 5.17 10.57 -17.12
C LEU A 155 3.89 10.92 -17.88
N SER A 156 3.86 10.70 -19.20
CA SER A 156 2.65 10.88 -19.99
C SER A 156 1.63 9.80 -19.71
N GLN A 157 2.06 8.56 -19.44
CA GLN A 157 1.19 7.48 -18.98
C GLN A 157 0.65 7.76 -17.58
N ILE A 158 1.48 8.18 -16.61
CA ILE A 158 1.02 8.60 -15.28
C ILE A 158 0.03 9.77 -15.37
N LYS A 159 0.27 10.73 -16.26
CA LYS A 159 -0.66 11.84 -16.52
C LYS A 159 -1.92 11.39 -17.25
N ALA A 160 -1.81 10.43 -18.15
CA ALA A 160 -2.94 9.79 -18.81
C ALA A 160 -3.74 8.93 -17.85
N ASP A 161 -3.06 8.22 -16.92
CA ASP A 161 -3.68 7.40 -15.88
C ASP A 161 -4.45 8.26 -14.85
N ARG A 162 -3.93 9.45 -14.53
CA ARG A 162 -4.70 10.47 -13.77
C ARG A 162 -5.94 10.97 -14.51
N LYS A 163 -5.96 10.85 -15.83
CA LYS A 163 -7.11 11.16 -16.69
C LYS A 163 -7.95 9.94 -17.03
N MET A 164 -7.52 8.73 -16.63
CA MET A 164 -8.37 7.56 -16.73
C MET A 164 -9.50 7.74 -15.73
N SER A 165 -10.61 8.28 -16.21
CA SER A 165 -11.80 8.56 -15.43
C SER A 165 -12.23 7.30 -14.69
N ALA A 166 -12.61 7.45 -13.43
CA ALA A 166 -13.28 6.39 -12.72
C ALA A 166 -14.49 5.92 -13.54
N PRO A 167 -14.87 4.64 -13.45
CA PRO A 167 -16.09 4.17 -14.07
C PRO A 167 -17.26 4.98 -13.55
N THR A 168 -18.10 5.46 -14.45
CA THR A 168 -19.30 6.20 -14.07
C THR A 168 -20.45 5.24 -13.79
N ILE A 169 -21.43 5.72 -13.01
CA ILE A 169 -22.65 4.95 -12.73
C ILE A 169 -23.43 4.72 -14.03
N GLU A 170 -23.41 5.70 -14.93
CA GLU A 170 -24.08 5.61 -16.25
C GLU A 170 -23.50 4.51 -17.13
N ASP A 171 -22.18 4.31 -17.12
CA ASP A 171 -21.51 3.35 -17.98
C ASP A 171 -21.55 1.92 -17.40
N GLU A 172 -21.17 1.77 -16.14
CA GLU A 172 -20.93 0.46 -15.53
C GLU A 172 -21.92 0.13 -14.39
N GLY A 173 -22.77 1.07 -14.00
CA GLY A 173 -23.66 0.91 -12.83
C GLY A 173 -22.86 0.74 -11.54
N PHE A 174 -21.68 1.32 -11.45
CA PHE A 174 -20.74 1.19 -10.34
C PHE A 174 -20.24 2.56 -9.91
N HIS A 175 -20.06 2.76 -8.60
CA HIS A 175 -19.50 3.99 -8.06
C HIS A 175 -18.18 3.70 -7.34
N ILE A 176 -17.21 4.51 -7.62
CA ILE A 176 -15.94 4.60 -6.88
C ILE A 176 -15.42 6.02 -6.91
N ALA A 177 -14.83 6.48 -5.82
CA ALA A 177 -14.17 7.78 -5.79
C ALA A 177 -12.94 7.80 -6.74
N ASP A 178 -12.76 8.89 -7.46
CA ASP A 178 -11.65 9.07 -8.43
C ASP A 178 -10.29 8.77 -7.83
N LYS A 179 -10.07 9.14 -6.57
CA LYS A 179 -8.83 8.89 -5.83
C LYS A 179 -8.56 7.40 -5.70
N ASP A 180 -9.57 6.62 -5.31
CA ASP A 180 -9.39 5.19 -5.03
C ASP A 180 -9.24 4.40 -6.32
N TRP A 181 -9.98 4.78 -7.35
CA TRP A 181 -9.79 4.27 -8.70
C TRP A 181 -8.37 4.53 -9.22
N TYR A 182 -7.91 5.77 -9.11
CA TYR A 182 -6.56 6.13 -9.52
C TYR A 182 -5.50 5.32 -8.79
N LEU A 183 -5.62 5.16 -7.46
CA LEU A 183 -4.66 4.41 -6.65
C LEU A 183 -4.63 2.93 -7.05
N LEU A 184 -5.80 2.31 -7.26
CA LEU A 184 -5.87 0.91 -7.71
C LEU A 184 -5.21 0.72 -9.07
N VAL A 185 -5.59 1.52 -10.06
CA VAL A 185 -5.05 1.44 -11.43
C VAL A 185 -3.54 1.70 -11.45
N ARG A 186 -3.10 2.75 -10.73
CA ARG A 186 -1.67 3.06 -10.58
C ARG A 186 -0.89 1.89 -9.99
N ASN A 187 -1.39 1.32 -8.92
CA ASN A 187 -0.70 0.23 -8.23
C ASN A 187 -0.62 -1.03 -9.10
N ILE A 188 -1.68 -1.39 -9.81
CA ILE A 188 -1.66 -2.50 -10.76
C ILE A 188 -0.61 -2.26 -11.86
N LYS A 189 -0.58 -1.07 -12.46
CA LYS A 189 0.40 -0.72 -13.51
C LYS A 189 1.84 -0.69 -12.99
N SER A 190 2.04 -0.18 -11.77
CA SER A 190 3.36 -0.09 -11.13
C SER A 190 3.79 -1.39 -10.42
N LYS A 191 3.03 -2.49 -10.55
CA LYS A 191 3.30 -3.80 -9.94
C LYS A 191 3.39 -3.74 -8.41
N VAL A 192 2.62 -2.84 -7.79
CA VAL A 192 2.52 -2.71 -6.34
C VAL A 192 1.38 -3.59 -5.84
N ASN A 193 1.71 -4.60 -5.03
CA ASN A 193 0.69 -5.43 -4.40
C ASN A 193 -0.26 -4.56 -3.57
N THR A 194 -1.57 -4.73 -3.72
CA THR A 194 -2.58 -3.87 -3.10
C THR A 194 -3.58 -4.70 -2.31
N MET A 195 -3.89 -4.29 -1.08
CA MET A 195 -4.92 -4.90 -0.26
C MET A 195 -6.10 -3.94 -0.12
N MET A 196 -7.25 -4.32 -0.67
CA MET A 196 -8.49 -3.58 -0.53
C MET A 196 -9.19 -3.98 0.75
N VAL A 197 -9.39 -3.02 1.64
CA VAL A 197 -9.91 -3.22 2.98
C VAL A 197 -11.24 -2.46 3.11
N GLY A 198 -12.23 -3.05 3.74
CA GLY A 198 -13.49 -2.37 3.99
C GLY A 198 -14.65 -3.32 4.28
N PRO A 199 -15.85 -2.80 4.57
CA PRO A 199 -17.01 -3.59 4.88
C PRO A 199 -17.41 -4.58 3.77
N SER A 200 -18.15 -5.63 4.12
CA SER A 200 -18.69 -6.56 3.14
C SER A 200 -19.65 -5.84 2.18
N GLY A 201 -19.70 -6.29 0.93
CA GLY A 201 -20.65 -5.78 -0.06
C GLY A 201 -20.32 -4.38 -0.62
N THR A 202 -19.15 -3.81 -0.33
CA THR A 202 -18.71 -2.53 -0.94
C THR A 202 -18.16 -2.69 -2.38
N GLY A 203 -18.19 -3.89 -2.95
CA GLY A 203 -17.81 -4.13 -4.33
C GLY A 203 -16.30 -4.30 -4.57
N LYS A 204 -15.49 -4.60 -3.55
CA LYS A 204 -14.03 -4.75 -3.64
C LYS A 204 -13.60 -5.67 -4.80
N THR A 205 -14.12 -6.87 -4.83
CA THR A 205 -13.83 -7.88 -5.86
C THR A 205 -14.26 -7.41 -7.25
N GLU A 206 -15.47 -6.85 -7.36
CA GLU A 206 -16.03 -6.33 -8.62
C GLU A 206 -15.17 -5.18 -9.16
N LEU A 207 -14.67 -4.32 -8.28
CA LEU A 207 -13.79 -3.20 -8.64
C LEU A 207 -12.46 -3.67 -9.24
N VAL A 208 -11.83 -4.69 -8.65
CA VAL A 208 -10.58 -5.26 -9.20
C VAL A 208 -10.83 -5.86 -10.58
N LEU A 209 -11.91 -6.64 -10.74
CA LEU A 209 -12.28 -7.23 -12.02
C LEU A 209 -12.53 -6.15 -13.08
N LEU A 210 -13.21 -5.08 -12.71
CA LEU A 210 -13.46 -3.93 -13.59
C LEU A 210 -12.16 -3.23 -13.99
N ALA A 211 -11.24 -3.02 -13.03
CA ALA A 211 -9.94 -2.44 -13.30
C ALA A 211 -9.12 -3.32 -14.29
N CYS A 212 -9.09 -4.62 -14.07
CA CYS A 212 -8.42 -5.56 -14.98
C CYS A 212 -9.04 -5.54 -16.38
N LYS A 213 -10.38 -5.55 -16.48
CA LYS A 213 -11.10 -5.44 -17.76
C LYS A 213 -10.73 -4.15 -18.50
N LYS A 214 -10.73 -2.99 -17.83
CA LYS A 214 -10.38 -1.71 -18.45
C LYS A 214 -8.89 -1.60 -18.82
N LEU A 215 -8.02 -2.32 -18.12
CA LEU A 215 -6.59 -2.38 -18.41
C LEU A 215 -6.23 -3.47 -19.45
N GLY A 216 -7.17 -4.31 -19.85
CA GLY A 216 -6.91 -5.44 -20.74
C GLY A 216 -6.01 -6.51 -20.12
N LEU A 217 -6.04 -6.66 -18.78
CA LEU A 217 -5.23 -7.63 -18.04
C LEU A 217 -6.06 -8.87 -17.67
N GLU A 218 -5.42 -10.03 -17.73
CA GLU A 218 -5.99 -11.26 -17.17
C GLU A 218 -6.04 -11.16 -15.65
N CYS A 219 -7.17 -11.57 -15.05
CA CYS A 219 -7.37 -11.60 -13.60
C CYS A 219 -7.77 -13.00 -13.16
N ASN A 220 -6.89 -13.67 -12.43
CA ASN A 220 -7.15 -14.98 -11.85
C ASN A 220 -7.57 -14.81 -10.38
N VAL A 221 -8.82 -15.23 -10.09
CA VAL A 221 -9.43 -15.08 -8.77
C VAL A 221 -9.24 -16.34 -7.95
N TYR A 222 -8.75 -16.17 -6.72
CA TYR A 222 -8.61 -17.23 -5.73
C TYR A 222 -9.41 -16.86 -4.48
N ASP A 223 -10.49 -17.59 -4.22
CA ASP A 223 -11.28 -17.44 -3.00
C ASP A 223 -10.52 -18.07 -1.83
N MET A 224 -9.89 -17.19 -1.06
CA MET A 224 -9.07 -17.60 0.08
C MET A 224 -9.93 -17.99 1.28
N GLY A 225 -11.15 -17.48 1.35
CA GLY A 225 -12.10 -17.77 2.42
C GLY A 225 -12.67 -19.19 2.38
N SER A 226 -12.78 -19.77 1.19
CA SER A 226 -13.25 -21.16 1.00
C SER A 226 -12.12 -22.19 0.96
N MET A 227 -10.85 -21.74 1.02
CA MET A 227 -9.69 -22.62 0.89
C MET A 227 -9.42 -23.40 2.19
N TYR A 228 -9.90 -24.63 2.25
CA TYR A 228 -9.72 -25.49 3.40
C TYR A 228 -8.28 -25.95 3.59
N ASP A 229 -7.61 -26.37 2.49
CA ASP A 229 -6.21 -26.77 2.48
C ASP A 229 -5.40 -25.88 1.52
N PRO A 230 -4.69 -24.87 2.06
CA PRO A 230 -3.87 -23.97 1.25
C PRO A 230 -2.70 -24.67 0.56
N VAL A 231 -2.20 -25.77 1.10
CA VAL A 231 -1.06 -26.50 0.51
C VAL A 231 -1.51 -27.13 -0.80
N SER A 232 -2.58 -27.90 -0.79
CA SER A 232 -3.10 -28.52 -2.02
C SER A 232 -3.67 -27.48 -2.99
N GLY A 233 -4.31 -26.43 -2.49
CA GLY A 233 -4.92 -25.39 -3.31
C GLY A 233 -3.93 -24.44 -3.99
N LEU A 234 -2.79 -24.15 -3.37
CA LEU A 234 -1.79 -23.21 -3.88
C LEU A 234 -0.55 -23.89 -4.44
N LEU A 235 -0.12 -25.01 -3.86
CA LEU A 235 1.10 -25.71 -4.30
C LEU A 235 0.77 -26.87 -5.22
N GLY A 236 -0.09 -27.77 -4.80
CA GLY A 236 -0.44 -28.98 -5.52
C GLY A 236 -0.47 -30.22 -4.65
N VAL A 237 -0.62 -31.39 -5.27
CA VAL A 237 -0.75 -32.69 -4.59
C VAL A 237 0.03 -33.77 -5.32
N HIS A 238 0.46 -34.78 -4.58
CA HIS A 238 0.98 -36.00 -5.18
C HIS A 238 -0.15 -36.89 -5.70
N ARG A 239 -0.03 -37.34 -6.94
CA ARG A 239 -0.96 -38.30 -7.57
C ARG A 239 -0.22 -39.55 -7.97
N LEU A 240 -0.82 -40.70 -7.67
CA LEU A 240 -0.36 -41.99 -8.18
C LEU A 240 -0.83 -42.17 -9.64
N GLN A 241 0.11 -42.38 -10.53
CA GLN A 241 -0.17 -42.75 -11.92
C GLN A 241 -0.39 -44.25 -12.07
N LYS A 242 -0.98 -44.65 -13.23
CA LYS A 242 -1.07 -46.05 -13.61
C LYS A 242 0.35 -46.61 -13.80
N GLY A 243 0.82 -47.41 -12.86
CA GLY A 243 2.19 -47.94 -12.84
C GLY A 243 2.85 -47.82 -11.45
N GLY A 244 2.20 -47.11 -10.50
CA GLY A 244 2.68 -46.97 -9.14
C GLY A 244 3.66 -45.82 -8.92
N GLU A 245 3.96 -45.04 -9.94
CA GLU A 245 4.78 -43.83 -9.82
C GLU A 245 3.97 -42.69 -9.21
N SER A 246 4.58 -41.99 -8.27
CA SER A 246 4.02 -40.76 -7.68
C SER A 246 4.54 -39.55 -8.43
N VAL A 247 3.64 -38.73 -8.98
CA VAL A 247 3.97 -37.49 -9.66
C VAL A 247 3.31 -36.35 -8.92
N PHE A 248 4.03 -35.21 -8.79
CA PHE A 248 3.47 -34.01 -8.18
C PHE A 248 2.65 -33.22 -9.23
N ASP A 249 1.37 -33.05 -8.93
CA ASP A 249 0.44 -32.29 -9.78
C ASP A 249 0.31 -30.87 -9.22
N TYR A 250 0.91 -29.93 -9.92
CA TYR A 250 0.96 -28.53 -9.50
C TYR A 250 -0.43 -27.87 -9.55
N ALA A 251 -0.76 -27.11 -8.51
CA ALA A 251 -2.00 -26.35 -8.48
C ALA A 251 -2.04 -25.27 -9.59
N LYS A 252 -3.25 -24.87 -10.00
CA LYS A 252 -3.42 -23.81 -10.99
C LYS A 252 -2.71 -22.49 -10.58
N PHE A 253 -2.69 -22.18 -9.29
CA PHE A 253 -2.00 -21.00 -8.76
C PHE A 253 -0.54 -20.94 -9.18
N THR A 254 0.17 -22.07 -9.13
CA THR A 254 1.59 -22.12 -9.53
C THR A 254 1.82 -21.79 -10.99
N GLN A 255 0.83 -22.09 -11.85
CA GLN A 255 0.89 -21.80 -13.27
C GLN A 255 0.53 -20.34 -13.57
N ASP A 256 -0.44 -19.80 -12.83
CA ASP A 256 -0.95 -18.45 -13.06
C ASP A 256 0.04 -17.37 -12.56
N ILE A 257 0.76 -17.61 -11.46
CA ILE A 257 1.78 -16.68 -10.98
C ILE A 257 2.99 -16.54 -11.94
N GLN A 258 3.19 -17.49 -12.85
CA GLN A 258 4.24 -17.46 -13.86
C GLN A 258 3.86 -16.66 -15.10
N LYS A 259 2.64 -16.11 -15.17
CA LYS A 259 2.13 -15.32 -16.29
C LYS A 259 1.97 -13.86 -15.91
N PRO A 260 2.01 -12.93 -16.89
CA PRO A 260 1.64 -11.55 -16.65
C PRO A 260 0.14 -11.47 -16.33
N GLY A 261 -0.24 -10.57 -15.41
CA GLY A 261 -1.64 -10.36 -15.04
C GLY A 261 -1.85 -10.05 -13.57
N VAL A 262 -3.06 -10.18 -13.11
CA VAL A 262 -3.46 -9.94 -11.73
C VAL A 262 -3.89 -11.24 -11.06
N ILE A 263 -3.30 -11.52 -9.90
CA ILE A 263 -3.77 -12.57 -9.00
C ILE A 263 -4.61 -11.89 -7.93
N LEU A 264 -5.91 -12.15 -7.94
CA LEU A 264 -6.84 -11.64 -6.92
C LEU A 264 -7.02 -12.68 -5.82
N LEU A 265 -6.52 -12.35 -4.63
CA LEU A 265 -6.67 -13.13 -3.40
C LEU A 265 -7.92 -12.63 -2.67
N ASP A 266 -9.07 -13.21 -2.99
CA ASP A 266 -10.36 -12.74 -2.46
C ASP A 266 -10.60 -13.29 -1.04
N GLU A 267 -11.16 -12.47 -0.15
CA GLU A 267 -11.43 -12.79 1.25
C GLU A 267 -10.19 -13.27 2.05
N LEU A 268 -9.01 -12.67 1.81
CA LEU A 268 -7.74 -13.10 2.41
C LEU A 268 -7.78 -13.11 3.95
N SER A 269 -8.60 -12.27 4.57
CA SER A 269 -8.80 -12.25 6.04
C SER A 269 -9.45 -13.51 6.61
N ARG A 270 -10.04 -14.37 5.77
CA ARG A 270 -10.63 -15.66 6.16
C ARG A 270 -9.72 -16.85 5.91
N ALA A 271 -8.59 -16.63 5.22
CA ALA A 271 -7.66 -17.70 4.90
C ALA A 271 -7.06 -18.33 6.16
N PRO A 272 -6.79 -19.64 6.17
CA PRO A 272 -6.02 -20.27 7.24
C PRO A 272 -4.64 -19.60 7.41
N VAL A 273 -4.12 -19.51 8.64
CA VAL A 273 -2.82 -18.85 8.94
C VAL A 273 -1.66 -19.44 8.13
N THR A 274 -1.72 -20.75 7.85
CA THR A 274 -0.72 -21.45 7.03
C THR A 274 -0.58 -20.86 5.62
N THR A 275 -1.63 -20.27 5.08
CA THR A 275 -1.63 -19.55 3.79
C THR A 275 -0.60 -18.44 3.74
N ASN A 276 -0.42 -17.71 4.85
CA ASN A 276 0.51 -16.59 4.93
C ASN A 276 1.95 -17.03 4.62
N ASN A 277 2.37 -18.19 5.19
CA ASN A 277 3.72 -18.72 4.98
C ASN A 277 3.97 -19.10 3.52
N ILE A 278 2.94 -19.57 2.81
CA ILE A 278 3.02 -19.89 1.38
C ILE A 278 3.12 -18.61 0.54
N LEU A 279 2.34 -17.57 0.90
CA LEU A 279 2.27 -16.33 0.14
C LEU A 279 3.46 -15.39 0.37
N PHE A 280 4.07 -15.39 1.55
CA PHE A 280 5.16 -14.46 1.88
C PHE A 280 6.28 -14.40 0.83
N PRO A 281 6.85 -15.52 0.36
CA PRO A 281 7.92 -15.49 -0.63
C PRO A 281 7.46 -14.99 -2.01
N CYS A 282 6.16 -15.11 -2.34
CA CYS A 282 5.60 -14.60 -3.59
C CYS A 282 5.43 -13.08 -3.56
N LEU A 283 5.09 -12.53 -2.39
CA LEU A 283 4.72 -11.13 -2.19
C LEU A 283 5.92 -10.21 -1.92
N ASP A 284 7.02 -10.76 -1.45
CA ASP A 284 8.22 -9.98 -1.14
C ASP A 284 9.22 -9.94 -2.32
N SER A 285 10.41 -9.39 -2.08
CA SER A 285 11.46 -9.23 -3.10
C SER A 285 11.97 -10.54 -3.70
N ARG A 286 11.74 -11.68 -3.05
CA ARG A 286 12.13 -13.00 -3.57
C ARG A 286 11.34 -13.39 -4.81
N ARG A 287 10.07 -12.98 -4.90
CA ARG A 287 9.19 -13.24 -6.04
C ARG A 287 9.24 -14.71 -6.49
N MET A 288 9.09 -15.63 -5.54
CA MET A 288 9.15 -17.08 -5.78
C MET A 288 8.19 -17.84 -4.87
N LEU A 289 7.71 -18.98 -5.32
CA LEU A 289 6.90 -19.92 -4.57
C LEU A 289 7.71 -21.19 -4.30
N PRO A 290 8.14 -21.46 -3.05
CA PRO A 290 8.77 -22.72 -2.70
C PRO A 290 7.76 -23.85 -2.74
N VAL A 291 8.08 -24.96 -3.42
CA VAL A 291 7.27 -26.19 -3.46
C VAL A 291 8.15 -27.36 -3.00
N GLU A 292 8.47 -27.36 -1.70
CA GLU A 292 9.40 -28.35 -1.13
C GLU A 292 8.87 -29.79 -1.22
N MET A 293 7.56 -29.95 -1.38
CA MET A 293 6.91 -31.26 -1.53
C MET A 293 7.15 -31.90 -2.89
N ALA A 294 7.50 -31.12 -3.93
CA ALA A 294 7.84 -31.65 -5.23
C ALA A 294 9.12 -32.48 -5.14
N GLY A 295 9.10 -33.69 -5.70
CA GLY A 295 10.18 -34.66 -5.61
C GLY A 295 10.91 -34.87 -6.93
N GLY A 296 12.09 -35.53 -6.88
CA GLY A 296 12.80 -35.90 -8.11
C GLY A 296 13.31 -34.73 -8.91
N ASP A 297 13.03 -34.71 -10.22
CA ASP A 297 13.39 -33.67 -11.19
C ASP A 297 12.36 -32.52 -11.26
N GLU A 298 11.34 -32.52 -10.40
CA GLU A 298 10.29 -31.50 -10.36
C GLU A 298 10.79 -30.16 -9.83
N LEU A 299 10.14 -29.09 -10.27
CA LEU A 299 10.50 -27.72 -9.86
C LEU A 299 10.13 -27.46 -8.40
N ARG A 300 11.14 -27.33 -7.53
CA ARG A 300 10.96 -26.99 -6.11
C ARG A 300 10.81 -25.50 -5.82
N SER A 301 11.01 -24.67 -6.81
CA SER A 301 10.88 -23.21 -6.69
C SER A 301 10.29 -22.67 -7.99
N ILE A 302 9.15 -22.01 -7.88
CA ILE A 302 8.39 -21.47 -8.99
C ILE A 302 8.52 -19.96 -8.97
N PRO A 303 9.11 -19.31 -10.00
CA PRO A 303 9.26 -17.88 -10.05
C PRO A 303 7.90 -17.20 -10.30
N VAL A 304 7.67 -16.06 -9.65
CA VAL A 304 6.55 -15.18 -9.94
C VAL A 304 6.95 -14.26 -11.10
N HIS A 305 6.11 -14.22 -12.15
CA HIS A 305 6.40 -13.38 -13.32
C HIS A 305 6.57 -11.90 -12.91
N PRO A 306 7.54 -11.16 -13.49
CA PRO A 306 7.76 -9.75 -13.15
C PRO A 306 6.49 -8.88 -13.33
N ASP A 307 5.67 -9.19 -14.32
CA ASP A 307 4.40 -8.51 -14.61
C ASP A 307 3.18 -9.12 -13.93
N CYS A 308 3.36 -10.08 -13.04
CA CYS A 308 2.31 -10.57 -12.15
C CYS A 308 2.19 -9.63 -10.94
N VAL A 309 0.98 -9.18 -10.61
CA VAL A 309 0.70 -8.35 -9.43
C VAL A 309 -0.38 -8.99 -8.58
N PHE A 310 -0.22 -8.92 -7.26
CA PHE A 310 -1.20 -9.45 -6.34
C PHE A 310 -2.12 -8.34 -5.84
N VAL A 311 -3.43 -8.57 -5.92
CA VAL A 311 -4.44 -7.75 -5.27
C VAL A 311 -5.18 -8.65 -4.29
N ALA A 312 -5.33 -8.19 -3.05
CA ALA A 312 -6.07 -8.91 -2.04
C ALA A 312 -7.32 -8.13 -1.63
N THR A 313 -8.38 -8.83 -1.22
CA THR A 313 -9.50 -8.21 -0.52
C THR A 313 -9.56 -8.73 0.92
N ALA A 314 -9.92 -7.84 1.83
CA ALA A 314 -10.11 -8.17 3.24
C ALA A 314 -11.32 -7.43 3.80
N ASN A 315 -12.11 -8.13 4.59
CA ASN A 315 -13.14 -7.52 5.40
C ASN A 315 -12.56 -7.22 6.78
N VAL A 316 -12.79 -6.00 7.27
CA VAL A 316 -12.32 -5.55 8.59
C VAL A 316 -13.53 -5.08 9.38
N GLY A 317 -13.67 -5.61 10.60
CA GLY A 317 -14.75 -5.28 11.51
C GLY A 317 -14.96 -6.40 12.51
N ALA A 318 -15.43 -6.06 13.71
CA ALA A 318 -15.65 -7.03 14.78
C ALA A 318 -16.80 -8.03 14.49
N GLU A 319 -17.67 -7.67 13.53
CA GLU A 319 -18.81 -8.45 13.08
C GLU A 319 -18.46 -9.65 12.21
N TYR A 320 -17.27 -9.68 11.65
CA TYR A 320 -16.86 -10.79 10.78
C TYR A 320 -16.36 -11.97 11.62
N THR A 321 -17.28 -12.76 12.12
CA THR A 321 -16.99 -14.06 12.73
C THR A 321 -16.25 -14.93 11.73
N GLY A 322 -15.05 -15.41 12.10
CA GLY A 322 -14.19 -16.19 11.21
C GLY A 322 -13.15 -15.38 10.42
N THR A 323 -13.12 -14.05 10.55
CA THR A 323 -11.95 -13.28 10.13
C THR A 323 -10.89 -13.37 11.22
N MET A 324 -9.71 -13.85 10.84
CA MET A 324 -8.53 -13.78 11.70
C MET A 324 -7.96 -12.37 11.65
N SER A 325 -7.39 -11.90 12.75
CA SER A 325 -6.59 -10.66 12.69
C SER A 325 -5.48 -10.88 11.67
N LEU A 326 -5.49 -10.07 10.61
CA LEU A 326 -4.46 -10.17 9.57
C LEU A 326 -3.08 -9.98 10.20
N ASP A 327 -2.17 -10.88 9.86
CA ASP A 327 -0.77 -10.78 10.28
C ASP A 327 -0.18 -9.46 9.75
N ARG A 328 0.42 -8.68 10.64
CA ARG A 328 1.08 -7.41 10.28
C ARG A 328 2.18 -7.59 9.25
N ALA A 329 2.86 -8.74 9.26
CA ALA A 329 3.87 -9.07 8.26
C ALA A 329 3.24 -9.28 6.87
N LEU A 330 2.02 -9.85 6.81
CA LEU A 330 1.27 -9.99 5.56
C LEU A 330 0.80 -8.63 5.06
N VAL A 331 0.14 -7.85 5.91
CA VAL A 331 -0.36 -6.50 5.57
C VAL A 331 0.77 -5.60 5.07
N GLY A 332 1.95 -5.67 5.71
CA GLY A 332 3.12 -4.88 5.31
C GLY A 332 3.67 -5.17 3.90
N ARG A 333 3.19 -6.23 3.23
CA ARG A 333 3.55 -6.57 1.85
C ARG A 333 2.59 -6.00 0.81
N PHE A 334 1.54 -5.33 1.27
CA PHE A 334 0.53 -4.71 0.42
C PHE A 334 0.45 -3.21 0.67
N PHE A 335 0.07 -2.48 -0.35
CA PHE A 335 -0.42 -1.11 -0.22
C PHE A 335 -1.89 -1.17 0.24
N PRO A 336 -2.24 -0.64 1.41
CA PRO A 336 -3.63 -0.65 1.87
C PRO A 336 -4.47 0.38 1.09
N LEU A 337 -5.63 -0.04 0.62
CA LEU A 337 -6.65 0.80 -0.01
C LEU A 337 -7.97 0.58 0.74
N GLU A 338 -8.40 1.57 1.50
CA GLU A 338 -9.62 1.50 2.29
C GLU A 338 -10.82 1.93 1.44
N LEU A 339 -11.87 1.11 1.43
CA LEU A 339 -13.15 1.40 0.80
C LEU A 339 -14.24 1.41 1.87
N ASP A 340 -15.15 2.35 1.74
CA ASP A 340 -16.35 2.44 2.56
C ASP A 340 -17.62 2.30 1.70
N TYR A 341 -18.78 2.29 2.32
CA TYR A 341 -20.04 2.36 1.61
C TYR A 341 -20.12 3.65 0.80
N MET A 342 -20.75 3.56 -0.36
CA MET A 342 -20.92 4.72 -1.23
C MET A 342 -21.85 5.76 -0.58
N PRO A 343 -21.71 7.06 -0.93
CA PRO A 343 -22.63 8.11 -0.51
C PRO A 343 -24.08 7.80 -0.93
N LEU A 344 -25.05 8.27 -0.14
CA LEU A 344 -26.47 8.04 -0.37
C LEU A 344 -26.89 8.34 -1.82
N GLU A 345 -26.50 9.50 -2.33
CA GLU A 345 -26.86 9.95 -3.69
C GLU A 345 -26.32 9.01 -4.77
N CYS A 346 -25.10 8.48 -4.56
CA CYS A 346 -24.48 7.51 -5.47
C CYS A 346 -25.19 6.15 -5.38
N GLU A 347 -25.58 5.71 -4.17
CA GLU A 347 -26.32 4.46 -3.99
C GLU A 347 -27.68 4.52 -4.66
N VAL A 348 -28.41 5.63 -4.53
CA VAL A 348 -29.68 5.86 -5.24
C VAL A 348 -29.49 5.73 -6.76
N GLN A 349 -28.47 6.37 -7.32
CA GLN A 349 -28.19 6.27 -8.76
C GLN A 349 -27.85 4.83 -9.18
N VAL A 350 -27.03 4.12 -8.39
CA VAL A 350 -26.68 2.72 -8.65
C VAL A 350 -27.90 1.81 -8.64
N LEU A 351 -28.78 1.95 -7.63
CA LEU A 351 -30.01 1.17 -7.52
C LEU A 351 -30.96 1.44 -8.70
N THR A 352 -31.16 2.72 -9.02
CA THR A 352 -31.98 3.15 -10.17
C THR A 352 -31.42 2.57 -11.48
N LYS A 353 -30.12 2.69 -11.70
CA LYS A 353 -29.48 2.23 -12.94
C LYS A 353 -29.46 0.72 -13.08
N ARG A 354 -29.08 -0.01 -12.01
CA ARG A 354 -28.95 -1.48 -12.06
C ARG A 354 -30.29 -2.23 -12.05
N CYS A 355 -31.27 -1.68 -11.38
CA CYS A 355 -32.54 -2.36 -11.18
C CYS A 355 -33.72 -1.73 -11.96
N GLY A 356 -33.54 -0.54 -12.52
CA GLY A 356 -34.60 0.14 -13.29
C GLY A 356 -35.76 0.65 -12.45
N ILE A 357 -35.57 0.84 -11.14
CA ILE A 357 -36.62 1.33 -10.20
C ILE A 357 -36.73 2.85 -10.20
N LEU A 358 -37.79 3.37 -9.67
CA LEU A 358 -37.98 4.80 -9.53
C LEU A 358 -36.99 5.40 -8.52
N PRO A 359 -36.48 6.62 -8.74
CA PRO A 359 -35.56 7.28 -7.79
C PRO A 359 -36.12 7.37 -6.37
N ALA A 360 -37.45 7.57 -6.20
CA ALA A 360 -38.09 7.63 -4.89
C ALA A 360 -37.96 6.30 -4.11
N ASP A 361 -38.18 5.16 -4.79
CA ASP A 361 -38.00 3.84 -4.15
C ASP A 361 -36.52 3.56 -3.82
N ALA A 362 -35.61 3.93 -4.72
CA ALA A 362 -34.20 3.83 -4.50
C ALA A 362 -33.74 4.66 -3.29
N GLU A 363 -34.25 5.89 -3.15
CA GLU A 363 -33.96 6.79 -2.03
C GLU A 363 -34.47 6.20 -0.70
N ASN A 364 -35.67 5.62 -0.68
CA ASN A 364 -36.22 4.94 0.50
C ASN A 364 -35.30 3.80 0.94
N ILE A 365 -34.91 2.92 0.03
CA ILE A 365 -34.04 1.77 0.32
C ILE A 365 -32.65 2.24 0.82
N ALA A 366 -32.01 3.13 0.10
CA ALA A 366 -30.66 3.59 0.43
C ALA A 366 -30.63 4.39 1.75
N SER A 367 -31.68 5.19 2.02
CA SER A 367 -31.78 5.99 3.23
C SER A 367 -32.00 5.14 4.49
N VAL A 368 -32.80 4.08 4.39
CA VAL A 368 -32.99 3.10 5.47
C VAL A 368 -31.67 2.37 5.72
N ALA A 369 -30.99 1.90 4.67
CA ALA A 369 -29.70 1.26 4.79
C ALA A 369 -28.64 2.18 5.44
N GLY A 370 -28.59 3.45 5.06
CA GLY A 370 -27.72 4.47 5.65
C GLY A 370 -27.99 4.69 7.15
N THR A 371 -29.26 4.69 7.55
CA THR A 371 -29.65 4.79 8.97
C THR A 371 -29.19 3.58 9.76
N VAL A 372 -29.38 2.37 9.23
CA VAL A 372 -28.93 1.12 9.86
C VAL A 372 -27.41 1.08 9.96
N ARG A 373 -26.66 1.48 8.91
CA ARG A 373 -25.19 1.60 8.94
C ARG A 373 -24.71 2.57 10.01
N SER A 374 -25.46 3.68 10.23
CA SER A 374 -25.16 4.63 11.29
C SER A 374 -25.32 4.04 12.69
N LEU A 375 -26.41 3.26 12.93
CA LEU A 375 -26.62 2.56 14.21
C LEU A 375 -25.55 1.50 14.45
N TYR A 376 -25.19 0.78 13.42
CA TYR A 376 -24.08 -0.18 13.47
C TYR A 376 -22.74 0.49 13.84
N GLY A 377 -22.41 1.62 13.20
CA GLY A 377 -21.22 2.41 13.53
C GLY A 377 -21.20 2.93 14.98
N LYS A 378 -22.37 3.11 15.60
CA LYS A 378 -22.52 3.46 17.02
C LYS A 378 -22.54 2.25 17.95
N GLN A 379 -22.43 1.03 17.42
CA GLN A 379 -22.51 -0.22 18.17
C GLN A 379 -23.88 -0.45 18.85
N GLU A 380 -24.94 0.15 18.31
CA GLU A 380 -26.32 -0.04 18.82
C GLU A 380 -26.96 -1.33 18.29
N ILE A 381 -26.44 -1.86 17.18
CA ILE A 381 -26.82 -3.12 16.55
C ILE A 381 -25.59 -3.90 16.13
N SER A 382 -25.70 -5.23 16.04
CA SER A 382 -24.56 -6.13 15.77
C SER A 382 -24.32 -6.42 14.30
N CYS A 383 -25.25 -6.06 13.43
CA CYS A 383 -25.18 -6.32 11.98
C CYS A 383 -25.53 -5.07 11.18
N THR A 384 -25.10 -5.03 9.93
CA THR A 384 -25.33 -3.90 9.03
C THR A 384 -25.96 -4.35 7.70
N ILE A 385 -26.41 -3.39 6.89
CA ILE A 385 -26.97 -3.63 5.55
C ILE A 385 -25.91 -3.20 4.53
N SER A 386 -25.45 -4.14 3.71
CA SER A 386 -24.51 -3.86 2.63
C SER A 386 -25.23 -3.44 1.34
N THR A 387 -24.46 -3.00 0.36
CA THR A 387 -25.00 -2.69 -0.99
C THR A 387 -25.57 -3.95 -1.69
N ARG A 388 -25.21 -5.15 -1.24
CA ARG A 388 -25.74 -6.39 -1.78
C ARG A 388 -27.21 -6.56 -1.39
N GLU A 389 -27.56 -6.24 -0.17
CA GLU A 389 -28.94 -6.27 0.34
C GLU A 389 -29.80 -5.14 -0.24
N THR A 390 -29.25 -3.93 -0.40
CA THR A 390 -30.00 -2.83 -1.06
C THR A 390 -30.30 -3.14 -2.52
N LEU A 391 -29.39 -3.78 -3.24
CA LEU A 391 -29.63 -4.29 -4.59
C LEU A 391 -30.67 -5.41 -4.61
N ALA A 392 -30.68 -6.29 -3.59
CA ALA A 392 -31.70 -7.35 -3.49
C ALA A 392 -33.09 -6.76 -3.28
N ALA A 393 -33.23 -5.77 -2.38
CA ALA A 393 -34.49 -5.05 -2.18
C ALA A 393 -34.95 -4.32 -3.46
N ALA A 394 -34.02 -3.63 -4.13
CA ALA A 394 -34.30 -2.92 -5.37
C ALA A 394 -34.78 -3.86 -6.50
N ARG A 395 -34.27 -5.08 -6.59
CA ARG A 395 -34.76 -6.08 -7.54
C ARG A 395 -36.17 -6.53 -7.26
N LEU A 396 -36.55 -6.72 -5.97
CA LEU A 396 -37.94 -7.02 -5.61
C LEU A 396 -38.87 -5.88 -5.98
N VAL A 397 -38.43 -4.62 -5.80
CA VAL A 397 -39.25 -3.46 -6.25
C VAL A 397 -39.42 -3.48 -7.78
N ALA A 398 -38.38 -3.83 -8.54
CA ALA A 398 -38.48 -3.99 -9.99
C ALA A 398 -39.46 -5.11 -10.41
N ASP A 399 -39.62 -6.14 -9.55
CA ASP A 399 -40.55 -7.23 -9.73
C ASP A 399 -41.99 -6.84 -9.33
N GLY A 400 -42.20 -5.61 -8.82
CA GLY A 400 -43.55 -5.05 -8.47
C GLY A 400 -43.89 -5.04 -6.99
N TRP A 401 -42.96 -5.38 -6.08
CA TRP A 401 -43.14 -5.23 -4.65
C TRP A 401 -43.03 -3.75 -4.23
N SER A 402 -43.73 -3.37 -3.17
CA SER A 402 -43.47 -2.05 -2.57
C SER A 402 -42.07 -1.99 -1.95
N SER A 403 -41.49 -0.80 -1.89
CA SER A 403 -40.16 -0.62 -1.26
C SER A 403 -40.15 -1.07 0.21
N LEU A 404 -41.24 -0.89 0.93
CA LEU A 404 -41.40 -1.35 2.31
C LEU A 404 -41.34 -2.89 2.41
N GLU A 405 -42.20 -3.58 1.65
CA GLU A 405 -42.22 -5.05 1.65
C GLU A 405 -40.89 -5.64 1.20
N ALA A 406 -40.28 -5.05 0.17
CA ALA A 406 -38.94 -5.48 -0.31
C ALA A 406 -37.87 -5.37 0.78
N MET A 407 -37.84 -4.27 1.53
CA MET A 407 -36.92 -4.10 2.66
C MET A 407 -37.26 -5.04 3.82
N GLU A 408 -38.53 -5.28 4.11
CA GLU A 408 -38.91 -6.26 5.14
C GLU A 408 -38.40 -7.66 4.80
N LEU A 409 -38.50 -8.07 3.55
CA LEU A 409 -38.10 -9.39 3.10
C LEU A 409 -36.56 -9.55 3.04
N THR A 410 -35.85 -8.48 2.77
CA THR A 410 -34.36 -8.54 2.56
C THR A 410 -33.54 -8.10 3.76
N PHE A 411 -34.02 -7.10 4.54
CA PHE A 411 -33.24 -6.52 5.64
C PHE A 411 -33.57 -7.17 6.98
N LEU A 412 -34.85 -7.36 7.32
CA LEU A 412 -35.21 -7.86 8.64
C LEU A 412 -34.67 -9.26 8.97
N PRO A 413 -34.51 -10.20 8.01
CA PRO A 413 -33.93 -11.51 8.33
C PRO A 413 -32.48 -11.48 8.80
N LEU A 414 -31.76 -10.37 8.55
CA LEU A 414 -30.35 -10.22 8.96
C LEU A 414 -30.21 -10.00 10.48
N PHE A 415 -31.28 -9.55 11.15
CA PHE A 415 -31.26 -9.13 12.55
C PHE A 415 -31.94 -10.14 13.45
N GLU A 416 -31.38 -10.31 14.66
CA GLU A 416 -31.99 -11.17 15.67
C GLU A 416 -33.18 -10.52 16.36
N GLY A 417 -34.11 -11.36 16.87
CA GLY A 417 -35.29 -10.92 17.57
C GLY A 417 -36.56 -11.07 16.77
N THR A 418 -37.64 -10.44 17.27
CA THR A 418 -38.95 -10.38 16.61
C THR A 418 -39.16 -9.02 15.96
N ARG A 419 -40.22 -8.87 15.19
CA ARG A 419 -40.59 -7.57 14.57
C ARG A 419 -40.84 -6.43 15.59
N THR A 420 -41.06 -6.77 16.86
CA THR A 420 -41.34 -5.82 17.94
C THR A 420 -40.21 -5.70 18.95
N GLU A 421 -39.31 -6.67 19.01
CA GLU A 421 -38.27 -6.78 20.04
C GLU A 421 -36.91 -7.12 19.44
N GLY A 422 -35.85 -6.74 20.15
CA GLY A 422 -34.50 -6.95 19.73
C GLY A 422 -34.06 -6.02 18.59
N GLU A 423 -32.97 -6.35 17.95
CA GLU A 423 -32.41 -5.54 16.84
C GLU A 423 -33.35 -5.47 15.65
N ARG A 424 -34.02 -6.59 15.33
CA ARG A 424 -35.05 -6.64 14.29
C ARG A 424 -36.20 -5.67 14.55
N GLY A 425 -36.64 -5.51 15.81
CA GLY A 425 -37.65 -4.54 16.20
C GLY A 425 -37.18 -3.09 16.05
N VAL A 426 -35.89 -2.81 16.33
CA VAL A 426 -35.29 -1.49 16.11
C VAL A 426 -35.28 -1.16 14.62
N VAL A 427 -34.82 -2.08 13.76
CA VAL A 427 -34.78 -1.88 12.31
C VAL A 427 -36.18 -1.76 11.71
N ALA A 428 -37.14 -2.57 12.17
CA ALA A 428 -38.55 -2.49 11.72
C ALA A 428 -39.19 -1.11 12.00
N LYS A 429 -38.86 -0.47 13.13
CA LYS A 429 -39.34 0.89 13.44
C LYS A 429 -38.81 1.95 12.48
N ILE A 430 -37.56 1.78 11.96
CA ILE A 430 -37.01 2.73 11.00
C ILE A 430 -37.85 2.77 9.72
N PHE A 431 -38.37 1.62 9.28
CA PHE A 431 -39.23 1.56 8.09
C PHE A 431 -40.55 2.33 8.26
N MET A 432 -41.08 2.37 9.48
CA MET A 432 -42.37 3.01 9.77
C MET A 432 -42.27 4.53 9.95
N THR A 433 -41.07 5.07 10.12
CA THR A 433 -40.84 6.51 10.34
C THR A 433 -40.59 7.28 9.05
N ARG A 434 -40.69 6.62 7.93
CA ARG A 434 -40.55 7.17 6.59
C ARG A 434 -41.71 6.76 5.68
#